data_90849b2acd798ddf54e777b379fa10f4
#
_entry.id   90849b2acd798ddf54e777b379fa10f4
#
_cell.length_a   1.000
_cell.length_b   1.000
_cell.length_c   1.000
_cell.angle_alpha   90.00
_cell.angle_beta   90.00
_cell.angle_gamma   90.00
#
_symmetry.space_group_name_H-M   'P 1'
#
loop_
_entity.id
_entity.type
_entity.pdbx_description
1 polymer ?
#
loop_
_entity_poly.entity_id
_entity_poly.type
_entity_poly.pdbx_seq_one_letter_code
_entity_poly.pdbx_strand_id
1 'polypeptide(L)'
;MNQGLQTYDYIVFVLYFILISSYGIWVYRKKNTNSANTKDFFLAEGQLTWWAIGASLIASNISAEQFIGMSGNGFRLGLAISVYEWLAAVSLVVVAVFFMPVYLKNKIYTMPQFLKTRYNETVSMIMAIFWLFLYIFVNLTSILYLGAIAINNLTGGTHFHLIMIALAVFALFITLGGMKVIGYTDVFQVLVLTVGGLMTTYIALTVVSEQFGMGKNMIAGFQHLMQAAPDHFKMIFDKPGPGATQKEIEDYSSLPGMAMMVAGIWVANLNYWGCNQYITQRALGADLKTARTGILFAAFLKLMMPILVVVPGIAAYVLYQNGGLQTQMMTNGVLNQDNAYSSIVGLLPVGLKGLSMAALTAAIVASLAGKANSISTIYALDIYKKYINKDATDKKIVMMGRVIIILSLLIAIIINWKDTLGIGGKGGFEFIQKYSGYISPAIFPVFLLGFFWKKATSKAAITGIFFGVALSIVFDKFLPGWMGNDTLLYTAYPTKSGNFEIPYLIQMGWVFCFTTLAIILISLLDVKGQKNESEITEDEGQFKLSNAHLAMGMLVLGVVIALYIKFW
;
A
#
# COMPACT_ATOMS: atom_id res chain seq x y z
N MET A 1 16.06 -10.69 27.41
CA MET A 1 16.85 -11.64 26.59
C MET A 1 16.73 -11.28 25.12
N ASN A 2 17.46 -10.28 24.68
CA ASN A 2 17.49 -9.94 23.26
C ASN A 2 18.87 -10.33 22.74
N GLN A 3 19.03 -11.58 22.30
CA GLN A 3 20.23 -11.98 21.57
C GLN A 3 20.07 -11.45 20.15
N GLY A 4 21.02 -10.65 19.68
CA GLY A 4 21.11 -10.23 18.28
C GLY A 4 21.06 -11.43 17.31
N LEU A 5 21.09 -11.18 16.03
CA LEU A 5 21.11 -12.23 15.00
C LEU A 5 22.35 -13.13 15.21
N GLN A 6 22.12 -14.44 15.15
CA GLN A 6 23.18 -15.45 15.24
C GLN A 6 23.56 -15.98 13.84
N THR A 7 24.65 -16.72 13.75
CA THR A 7 25.14 -17.26 12.47
C THR A 7 24.08 -18.03 11.71
N TYR A 8 23.26 -18.82 12.38
CA TYR A 8 22.17 -19.58 11.74
C TYR A 8 21.09 -18.68 11.14
N ASP A 9 20.80 -17.51 11.76
CA ASP A 9 19.84 -16.55 11.22
C ASP A 9 20.35 -15.97 9.90
N TYR A 10 21.63 -15.62 9.82
CA TYR A 10 22.26 -15.17 8.57
C TYR A 10 22.29 -16.28 7.51
N ILE A 11 22.52 -17.52 7.88
CA ILE A 11 22.48 -18.66 6.94
C ILE A 11 21.09 -18.79 6.33
N VAL A 12 20.03 -18.80 7.12
CA VAL A 12 18.63 -18.87 6.65
C VAL A 12 18.31 -17.70 5.73
N PHE A 13 18.73 -16.50 6.11
CA PHE A 13 18.54 -15.28 5.32
C PHE A 13 19.27 -15.37 3.97
N VAL A 14 20.53 -15.78 3.95
CA VAL A 14 21.31 -15.92 2.69
C VAL A 14 20.73 -17.02 1.80
N LEU A 15 20.31 -18.14 2.38
CA LEU A 15 19.63 -19.21 1.63
C LEU A 15 18.37 -18.71 0.94
N TYR A 16 17.58 -17.88 1.60
CA TYR A 16 16.43 -17.23 0.97
C TYR A 16 16.84 -16.41 -0.26
N PHE A 17 17.89 -15.58 -0.16
CA PHE A 17 18.38 -14.78 -1.29
C PHE A 17 18.85 -15.64 -2.47
N ILE A 18 19.58 -16.72 -2.17
CA ILE A 18 20.05 -17.66 -3.20
C ILE A 18 18.85 -18.32 -3.89
N LEU A 19 17.84 -18.76 -3.14
CA LEU A 19 16.64 -19.39 -3.68
C LEU A 19 15.85 -18.43 -4.60
N ILE A 20 15.55 -17.21 -4.13
CA ILE A 20 14.82 -16.22 -4.90
C ILE A 20 15.59 -15.82 -6.16
N SER A 21 16.88 -15.56 -6.03
CA SER A 21 17.72 -15.16 -7.16
C SER A 21 17.81 -16.29 -8.20
N SER A 22 18.02 -17.52 -7.75
CA SER A 22 18.08 -18.71 -8.63
C SER A 22 16.75 -18.93 -9.34
N TYR A 23 15.63 -18.80 -8.61
CA TYR A 23 14.29 -18.91 -9.18
C TYR A 23 14.00 -17.79 -10.19
N GLY A 24 14.36 -16.55 -9.87
CA GLY A 24 14.23 -15.42 -10.79
C GLY A 24 15.04 -15.62 -12.08
N ILE A 25 16.31 -16.09 -11.97
CA ILE A 25 17.16 -16.41 -13.13
C ILE A 25 16.53 -17.56 -13.94
N TRP A 26 16.01 -18.58 -13.28
CA TRP A 26 15.37 -19.70 -13.96
C TRP A 26 14.12 -19.25 -14.74
N VAL A 27 13.25 -18.43 -14.13
CA VAL A 27 12.07 -17.83 -14.80
C VAL A 27 12.51 -16.98 -15.99
N TYR A 28 13.54 -16.15 -15.81
CA TYR A 28 14.09 -15.31 -16.86
C TYR A 28 14.64 -16.12 -18.05
N ARG A 29 15.41 -17.19 -17.77
CA ARG A 29 15.99 -18.05 -18.81
C ARG A 29 14.96 -18.90 -19.54
N LYS A 30 13.89 -19.33 -18.87
CA LYS A 30 12.77 -20.06 -19.48
C LYS A 30 11.94 -19.19 -20.42
N LYS A 31 12.15 -17.88 -20.41
CA LYS A 31 11.58 -16.93 -21.33
C LYS A 31 12.21 -17.14 -22.71
N ASN A 32 11.37 -17.37 -23.74
CA ASN A 32 11.85 -17.50 -25.11
C ASN A 32 12.65 -16.27 -25.54
N THR A 33 13.93 -16.44 -25.85
CA THR A 33 14.95 -15.39 -25.95
C THR A 33 14.83 -14.48 -27.18
N ASN A 34 13.83 -14.63 -28.04
CA ASN A 34 13.81 -14.01 -29.36
C ASN A 34 13.12 -12.66 -29.50
N SER A 35 12.59 -12.07 -28.45
CA SER A 35 12.07 -10.71 -28.57
C SER A 35 12.15 -9.94 -27.26
N ALA A 36 12.89 -8.83 -27.26
CA ALA A 36 12.66 -7.74 -26.34
C ALA A 36 11.30 -7.10 -26.71
N ASN A 37 10.19 -7.81 -26.38
CA ASN A 37 8.84 -7.36 -26.65
C ASN A 37 8.40 -6.49 -25.47
N THR A 38 7.90 -5.30 -25.75
CA THR A 38 7.35 -4.36 -24.77
C THR A 38 6.25 -5.00 -23.93
N LYS A 39 5.33 -5.75 -24.52
CA LYS A 39 4.23 -6.42 -23.79
C LYS A 39 4.74 -7.45 -22.80
N ASP A 40 5.78 -8.21 -23.16
CA ASP A 40 6.35 -9.20 -22.26
C ASP A 40 7.07 -8.56 -21.08
N PHE A 41 7.86 -7.51 -21.34
CA PHE A 41 8.61 -6.83 -20.28
C PHE A 41 7.68 -6.12 -19.28
N PHE A 42 6.67 -5.40 -19.77
CA PHE A 42 5.81 -4.57 -18.91
C PHE A 42 4.55 -5.29 -18.40
N LEU A 43 4.03 -6.32 -19.09
CA LEU A 43 2.72 -6.94 -18.81
C LEU A 43 2.77 -8.47 -18.70
N ALA A 44 3.95 -9.10 -18.76
CA ALA A 44 4.12 -10.56 -18.74
C ALA A 44 3.32 -11.32 -19.83
N GLU A 45 2.99 -10.68 -20.95
CA GLU A 45 2.21 -11.23 -22.08
C GLU A 45 0.87 -11.91 -21.70
N GLY A 46 0.29 -11.57 -20.56
CA GLY A 46 -0.94 -12.20 -20.06
C GLY A 46 -0.76 -13.62 -19.53
N GLN A 47 0.46 -14.06 -19.27
CA GLN A 47 0.77 -15.43 -18.83
C GLN A 47 0.68 -15.63 -17.31
N LEU A 48 0.32 -14.61 -16.54
CA LEU A 48 0.16 -14.77 -15.10
C LEU A 48 -1.13 -15.53 -14.79
N THR A 49 -1.00 -16.59 -14.00
CA THR A 49 -2.13 -17.34 -13.46
C THR A 49 -2.88 -16.53 -12.40
N TRP A 50 -4.12 -16.88 -12.08
CA TRP A 50 -4.91 -16.17 -11.09
C TRP A 50 -4.24 -16.11 -9.71
N TRP A 51 -3.61 -17.20 -9.27
CA TRP A 51 -2.89 -17.25 -8.00
C TRP A 51 -1.61 -16.38 -8.03
N ALA A 52 -0.92 -16.31 -9.19
CA ALA A 52 0.23 -15.43 -9.34
C ALA A 52 -0.18 -13.94 -9.35
N ILE A 53 -1.31 -13.60 -9.97
CA ILE A 53 -1.89 -12.25 -9.92
C ILE A 53 -2.22 -11.88 -8.48
N GLY A 54 -2.96 -12.73 -7.76
CA GLY A 54 -3.36 -12.45 -6.39
C GLY A 54 -2.16 -12.33 -5.44
N ALA A 55 -1.21 -13.26 -5.52
CA ALA A 55 0.03 -13.19 -4.74
C ALA A 55 0.84 -11.92 -5.08
N SER A 56 1.00 -11.60 -6.37
CA SER A 56 1.76 -10.41 -6.78
C SER A 56 1.09 -9.10 -6.36
N LEU A 57 -0.25 -9.02 -6.36
CA LEU A 57 -0.99 -7.89 -5.79
C LEU A 57 -0.65 -7.70 -4.31
N ILE A 58 -0.67 -8.79 -3.54
CA ILE A 58 -0.34 -8.77 -2.11
C ILE A 58 1.13 -8.46 -1.89
N ALA A 59 2.06 -9.13 -2.57
CA ALA A 59 3.50 -8.87 -2.46
C ALA A 59 3.86 -7.39 -2.71
N SER A 60 3.19 -6.77 -3.67
CA SER A 60 3.46 -5.39 -4.03
C SER A 60 2.86 -4.36 -3.08
N ASN A 61 1.78 -4.73 -2.42
CA ASN A 61 1.16 -3.89 -1.41
C ASN A 61 1.87 -4.02 -0.06
N ILE A 62 2.22 -5.25 0.34
CA ILE A 62 2.87 -5.49 1.62
C ILE A 62 4.35 -5.13 1.51
N SER A 63 4.75 -4.14 2.29
CA SER A 63 6.11 -3.61 2.32
C SER A 63 6.55 -3.40 3.77
N ALA A 64 7.65 -2.70 3.97
CA ALA A 64 8.04 -2.23 5.29
C ALA A 64 6.95 -1.40 5.98
N GLU A 65 6.12 -0.71 5.20
CA GLU A 65 4.99 0.08 5.70
C GLU A 65 4.03 -0.77 6.53
N GLN A 66 3.70 -1.99 6.08
CA GLN A 66 2.80 -2.89 6.81
C GLN A 66 3.52 -3.55 7.99
N PHE A 67 4.69 -4.14 7.78
CA PHE A 67 5.37 -4.83 8.87
C PHE A 67 5.83 -3.90 9.99
N ILE A 68 6.36 -2.75 9.66
CA ILE A 68 6.87 -1.79 10.64
C ILE A 68 5.77 -0.81 11.04
N GLY A 69 5.20 -0.12 10.06
CA GLY A 69 4.24 0.95 10.33
C GLY A 69 2.90 0.46 10.87
N MET A 70 2.30 -0.61 10.29
CA MET A 70 1.04 -1.13 10.84
C MET A 70 1.24 -1.89 12.16
N SER A 71 2.39 -2.57 12.35
CA SER A 71 2.69 -3.17 13.65
C SER A 71 2.91 -2.09 14.72
N GLY A 72 3.60 -1.00 14.38
CA GLY A 72 3.75 0.17 15.24
C GLY A 72 2.39 0.81 15.58
N ASN A 73 1.49 0.92 14.60
CA ASN A 73 0.13 1.36 14.87
C ASN A 73 -0.71 0.31 15.62
N GLY A 74 -0.45 -0.98 15.44
CA GLY A 74 -0.99 -2.04 16.30
C GLY A 74 -0.59 -1.87 17.76
N PHE A 75 0.66 -1.47 18.02
CA PHE A 75 1.15 -1.09 19.35
C PHE A 75 0.42 0.14 19.91
N ARG A 76 0.16 1.17 19.11
CA ARG A 76 -0.45 2.44 19.55
C ARG A 76 -1.98 2.41 19.53
N LEU A 77 -2.58 1.98 18.42
CA LEU A 77 -4.02 2.07 18.12
C LEU A 77 -4.74 0.74 18.25
N GLY A 78 -4.00 -0.36 18.39
CA GLY A 78 -4.58 -1.69 18.43
C GLY A 78 -5.17 -2.16 17.10
N LEU A 79 -6.25 -2.93 17.19
CA LEU A 79 -6.91 -3.57 16.05
C LEU A 79 -7.57 -2.57 15.09
N ALA A 80 -7.89 -1.36 15.56
CA ALA A 80 -8.51 -0.31 14.75
C ALA A 80 -7.76 -0.02 13.45
N ILE A 81 -6.41 -0.10 13.45
CA ILE A 81 -5.60 0.11 12.24
C ILE A 81 -5.91 -0.91 11.13
N SER A 82 -6.47 -2.08 11.48
CA SER A 82 -6.89 -3.13 10.53
C SER A 82 -7.96 -2.66 9.54
N VAL A 83 -8.60 -1.52 9.79
CA VAL A 83 -9.55 -0.89 8.86
C VAL A 83 -8.95 -0.74 7.46
N TYR A 84 -7.67 -0.40 7.35
CA TYR A 84 -6.99 -0.29 6.06
C TYR A 84 -6.93 -1.61 5.31
N GLU A 85 -6.71 -2.72 6.01
CA GLU A 85 -6.58 -4.05 5.41
C GLU A 85 -7.94 -4.68 5.09
N TRP A 86 -8.90 -4.58 6.03
CA TRP A 86 -10.22 -5.19 5.86
C TRP A 86 -11.09 -4.44 4.86
N LEU A 87 -11.05 -3.10 4.84
CA LEU A 87 -11.74 -2.34 3.79
C LEU A 87 -11.01 -2.38 2.45
N ALA A 88 -9.69 -2.64 2.43
CA ALA A 88 -8.99 -2.98 1.20
C ALA A 88 -9.54 -4.28 0.58
N ALA A 89 -9.84 -5.30 1.40
CA ALA A 89 -10.45 -6.53 0.92
C ALA A 89 -11.80 -6.27 0.24
N VAL A 90 -12.66 -5.44 0.86
CA VAL A 90 -13.94 -5.02 0.27
C VAL A 90 -13.72 -4.21 -1.02
N SER A 91 -12.76 -3.28 -1.01
CA SER A 91 -12.43 -2.47 -2.19
C SER A 91 -11.92 -3.33 -3.36
N LEU A 92 -11.16 -4.39 -3.09
CA LEU A 92 -10.74 -5.35 -4.13
C LEU A 92 -11.94 -6.10 -4.73
N VAL A 93 -12.97 -6.41 -3.94
CA VAL A 93 -14.23 -6.96 -4.50
C VAL A 93 -14.87 -5.96 -5.45
N VAL A 94 -14.97 -4.69 -5.06
CA VAL A 94 -15.51 -3.62 -5.93
C VAL A 94 -14.69 -3.49 -7.22
N VAL A 95 -13.37 -3.49 -7.12
CA VAL A 95 -12.45 -3.41 -8.28
C VAL A 95 -12.63 -4.60 -9.21
N ALA A 96 -12.73 -5.82 -8.68
CA ALA A 96 -12.94 -7.03 -9.49
C ALA A 96 -14.27 -7.01 -10.25
N VAL A 97 -15.32 -6.47 -9.62
CA VAL A 97 -16.68 -6.43 -10.19
C VAL A 97 -16.83 -5.30 -11.19
N PHE A 98 -16.39 -4.08 -10.85
CA PHE A 98 -16.77 -2.87 -11.57
C PHE A 98 -15.63 -2.27 -12.40
N PHE A 99 -14.37 -2.27 -11.93
CA PHE A 99 -13.29 -1.56 -12.62
C PHE A 99 -12.57 -2.44 -13.64
N MET A 100 -12.27 -3.70 -13.28
CA MET A 100 -11.57 -4.62 -14.18
C MET A 100 -12.28 -4.88 -15.50
N PRO A 101 -13.62 -5.07 -15.54
CA PRO A 101 -14.32 -5.22 -16.80
C PRO A 101 -14.12 -4.04 -17.75
N VAL A 102 -14.17 -2.82 -17.24
CA VAL A 102 -13.96 -1.60 -18.03
C VAL A 102 -12.55 -1.56 -18.62
N TYR A 103 -11.53 -1.82 -17.79
CA TYR A 103 -10.15 -1.82 -18.26
C TYR A 103 -9.88 -2.88 -19.32
N LEU A 104 -10.25 -4.13 -19.05
CA LEU A 104 -9.90 -5.25 -19.93
C LEU A 104 -10.66 -5.24 -21.24
N LYS A 105 -11.94 -4.84 -21.24
CA LYS A 105 -12.74 -4.70 -22.45
C LYS A 105 -12.16 -3.62 -23.37
N ASN A 106 -11.72 -2.52 -22.82
CA ASN A 106 -11.11 -1.43 -23.57
C ASN A 106 -9.61 -1.62 -23.83
N LYS A 107 -9.05 -2.80 -23.53
CA LYS A 107 -7.63 -3.16 -23.75
C LYS A 107 -6.66 -2.12 -23.14
N ILE A 108 -7.00 -1.66 -21.95
CA ILE A 108 -6.18 -0.71 -21.19
C ILE A 108 -5.00 -1.45 -20.56
N TYR A 109 -3.79 -0.97 -20.81
CA TYR A 109 -2.55 -1.54 -20.27
C TYR A 109 -1.88 -0.63 -19.24
N THR A 110 -2.16 0.68 -19.32
CA THR A 110 -1.67 1.65 -18.33
C THR A 110 -2.78 2.59 -17.89
N MET A 111 -2.67 3.10 -16.67
CA MET A 111 -3.65 4.08 -16.16
C MET A 111 -3.65 5.38 -16.98
N PRO A 112 -2.48 5.93 -17.41
CA PRO A 112 -2.47 7.03 -18.37
C PRO A 112 -3.19 6.71 -19.69
N GLN A 113 -3.08 5.48 -20.20
CA GLN A 113 -3.81 5.05 -21.40
C GLN A 113 -5.33 5.11 -21.19
N PHE A 114 -5.84 4.67 -20.04
CA PHE A 114 -7.26 4.81 -19.71
C PHE A 114 -7.72 6.27 -19.79
N LEU A 115 -6.95 7.16 -19.16
CA LEU A 115 -7.28 8.59 -19.16
C LEU A 115 -7.20 9.22 -20.55
N LYS A 116 -6.26 8.76 -21.40
CA LYS A 116 -6.21 9.17 -22.81
C LYS A 116 -7.45 8.74 -23.58
N THR A 117 -7.83 7.46 -23.46
CA THR A 117 -9.00 6.89 -24.17
C THR A 117 -10.30 7.52 -23.69
N ARG A 118 -10.40 7.82 -22.37
CA ARG A 118 -11.62 8.36 -21.77
C ARG A 118 -11.73 9.87 -21.90
N TYR A 119 -10.64 10.59 -21.84
CA TYR A 119 -10.58 12.05 -21.87
C TYR A 119 -9.74 12.53 -23.05
N ASN A 120 -8.47 12.82 -22.83
CA ASN A 120 -7.53 13.23 -23.87
C ASN A 120 -6.06 13.02 -23.46
N GLU A 121 -5.16 13.33 -24.37
CA GLU A 121 -3.70 13.23 -24.21
C GLU A 121 -3.18 14.10 -23.05
N THR A 122 -3.77 15.29 -22.86
CA THR A 122 -3.33 16.24 -21.82
C THR A 122 -3.62 15.71 -20.43
N VAL A 123 -4.82 15.17 -20.17
CA VAL A 123 -5.17 14.51 -18.89
C VAL A 123 -4.22 13.35 -18.61
N SER A 124 -3.98 12.52 -19.64
CA SER A 124 -3.05 11.37 -19.55
C SER A 124 -1.63 11.80 -19.15
N MET A 125 -1.10 12.85 -19.78
CA MET A 125 0.26 13.35 -19.50
C MET A 125 0.37 13.95 -18.09
N ILE A 126 -0.57 14.80 -17.70
CA ILE A 126 -0.60 15.39 -16.35
C ILE A 126 -0.55 14.27 -15.31
N MET A 127 -1.39 13.26 -15.46
CA MET A 127 -1.45 12.14 -14.54
C MET A 127 -0.19 11.27 -14.57
N ALA A 128 0.42 11.03 -15.73
CA ALA A 128 1.67 10.31 -15.83
C ALA A 128 2.78 11.01 -15.02
N ILE A 129 2.88 12.33 -15.11
CA ILE A 129 3.83 13.14 -14.35
C ILE A 129 3.55 13.06 -12.84
N PHE A 130 2.27 13.18 -12.42
CA PHE A 130 1.88 13.05 -11.01
C PHE A 130 2.25 11.69 -10.44
N TRP A 131 1.96 10.58 -11.16
CA TRP A 131 2.32 9.24 -10.68
C TRP A 131 3.82 9.03 -10.62
N LEU A 132 4.59 9.50 -11.59
CA LEU A 132 6.05 9.40 -11.53
C LEU A 132 6.61 10.15 -10.32
N PHE A 133 6.10 11.36 -10.07
CA PHE A 133 6.48 12.13 -8.89
C PHE A 133 6.15 11.38 -7.60
N LEU A 134 4.90 10.91 -7.44
CA LEU A 134 4.44 10.19 -6.26
C LEU A 134 5.23 8.89 -6.03
N TYR A 135 5.46 8.13 -7.11
CA TYR A 135 6.15 6.84 -6.98
C TYR A 135 7.63 7.00 -6.65
N ILE A 136 8.31 7.98 -7.23
CA ILE A 136 9.75 8.18 -6.97
C ILE A 136 9.97 8.83 -5.61
N PHE A 137 9.35 10.00 -5.39
CA PHE A 137 9.66 10.86 -4.24
C PHE A 137 8.94 10.46 -2.95
N VAL A 138 7.78 9.83 -3.03
CA VAL A 138 7.03 9.40 -1.84
C VAL A 138 7.18 7.91 -1.63
N ASN A 139 6.70 7.09 -2.56
CA ASN A 139 6.55 5.66 -2.32
C ASN A 139 7.88 4.90 -2.32
N LEU A 140 8.68 5.04 -3.39
CA LEU A 140 9.95 4.30 -3.52
C LEU A 140 10.92 4.72 -2.40
N THR A 141 11.00 6.01 -2.14
CA THR A 141 11.84 6.61 -1.10
C THR A 141 11.43 6.12 0.29
N SER A 142 10.13 6.20 0.63
CA SER A 142 9.65 5.78 1.95
C SER A 142 9.83 4.29 2.21
N ILE A 143 9.54 3.43 1.23
CA ILE A 143 9.71 1.97 1.39
C ILE A 143 11.17 1.62 1.58
N LEU A 144 12.05 2.23 0.80
CA LEU A 144 13.49 2.00 0.91
C LEU A 144 14.03 2.42 2.27
N TYR A 145 13.61 3.59 2.76
CA TYR A 145 14.00 4.11 4.07
C TYR A 145 13.50 3.24 5.23
N LEU A 146 12.20 2.99 5.29
CA LEU A 146 11.58 2.16 6.33
C LEU A 146 12.12 0.74 6.32
N GLY A 147 12.33 0.18 5.12
CA GLY A 147 12.93 -1.13 4.96
C GLY A 147 14.36 -1.19 5.47
N ALA A 148 15.15 -0.17 5.17
CA ALA A 148 16.53 -0.08 5.66
C ALA A 148 16.59 0.07 7.19
N ILE A 149 15.74 0.92 7.79
CA ILE A 149 15.65 1.05 9.27
C ILE A 149 15.27 -0.28 9.91
N ALA A 150 14.25 -0.96 9.38
CA ALA A 150 13.75 -2.20 9.94
C ALA A 150 14.83 -3.28 10.01
N ILE A 151 15.57 -3.49 8.92
CA ILE A 151 16.65 -4.47 8.87
C ILE A 151 17.85 -4.01 9.72
N ASN A 152 18.17 -2.70 9.69
CA ASN A 152 19.25 -2.15 10.49
C ASN A 152 19.03 -2.36 12.00
N ASN A 153 17.80 -2.17 12.48
CA ASN A 153 17.45 -2.41 13.88
C ASN A 153 17.62 -3.89 14.29
N LEU A 154 17.32 -4.82 13.38
CA LEU A 154 17.52 -6.26 13.60
C LEU A 154 19.00 -6.66 13.57
N THR A 155 19.84 -5.93 12.83
CA THR A 155 21.26 -6.24 12.63
C THR A 155 22.20 -5.44 13.56
N GLY A 156 21.68 -4.78 14.58
CA GLY A 156 22.47 -4.07 15.58
C GLY A 156 22.67 -2.57 15.35
N GLY A 157 21.99 -1.97 14.37
CA GLY A 157 21.85 -0.52 14.24
C GLY A 157 23.01 0.24 13.58
N THR A 158 24.01 -0.44 13.00
CA THR A 158 25.27 0.20 12.56
C THR A 158 25.45 0.32 11.04
N HIS A 159 24.57 -0.26 10.21
CA HIS A 159 24.80 -0.44 8.77
C HIS A 159 23.68 0.11 7.86
N PHE A 160 22.96 1.13 8.30
CA PHE A 160 21.79 1.67 7.59
C PHE A 160 22.03 1.92 6.10
N HIS A 161 23.07 2.67 5.73
CA HIS A 161 23.34 3.01 4.32
C HIS A 161 23.71 1.78 3.47
N LEU A 162 24.48 0.85 4.04
CA LEU A 162 24.84 -0.40 3.35
C LEU A 162 23.60 -1.26 3.07
N ILE A 163 22.72 -1.39 4.05
CA ILE A 163 21.46 -2.14 3.94
C ILE A 163 20.55 -1.48 2.91
N MET A 164 20.43 -0.16 2.93
CA MET A 164 19.65 0.61 1.96
C MET A 164 20.13 0.36 0.52
N ILE A 165 21.45 0.42 0.29
CA ILE A 165 22.03 0.12 -1.02
C ILE A 165 21.78 -1.33 -1.41
N ALA A 166 21.98 -2.29 -0.50
CA ALA A 166 21.76 -3.71 -0.76
C ALA A 166 20.30 -4.00 -1.16
N LEU A 167 19.31 -3.41 -0.46
CA LEU A 167 17.90 -3.51 -0.81
C LEU A 167 17.60 -2.94 -2.21
N ALA A 168 18.15 -1.77 -2.53
CA ALA A 168 17.97 -1.14 -3.84
C ALA A 168 18.60 -1.99 -4.96
N VAL A 169 19.81 -2.53 -4.76
CA VAL A 169 20.48 -3.41 -5.72
C VAL A 169 19.69 -4.70 -5.94
N PHE A 170 19.16 -5.29 -4.87
CA PHE A 170 18.37 -6.51 -5.00
C PHE A 170 17.03 -6.25 -5.70
N ALA A 171 16.34 -5.16 -5.39
CA ALA A 171 15.14 -4.74 -6.09
C ALA A 171 15.42 -4.46 -7.58
N LEU A 172 16.54 -3.81 -7.89
CA LEU A 172 17.01 -3.58 -9.26
C LEU A 172 17.18 -4.90 -10.02
N PHE A 173 17.87 -5.87 -9.41
CA PHE A 173 18.13 -7.18 -10.03
C PHE A 173 16.81 -7.88 -10.42
N ILE A 174 15.82 -7.91 -9.54
CA ILE A 174 14.51 -8.52 -9.83
C ILE A 174 13.76 -7.73 -10.90
N THR A 175 13.76 -6.39 -10.81
CA THR A 175 13.00 -5.53 -11.73
C THR A 175 13.53 -5.59 -13.15
N LEU A 176 14.84 -5.71 -13.36
CA LEU A 176 15.45 -5.82 -14.69
C LEU A 176 15.00 -7.08 -15.44
N GLY A 177 14.49 -8.08 -14.74
CA GLY A 177 13.87 -9.28 -15.32
C GLY A 177 12.50 -9.02 -15.97
N GLY A 178 11.87 -7.89 -15.68
CA GLY A 178 10.54 -7.52 -16.17
C GLY A 178 9.40 -8.16 -15.40
N MET A 179 8.16 -7.84 -15.79
CA MET A 179 6.94 -8.16 -15.05
C MET A 179 6.73 -9.68 -14.82
N LYS A 180 7.14 -10.51 -15.75
CA LYS A 180 7.03 -11.97 -15.60
C LYS A 180 7.89 -12.49 -14.45
N VAL A 181 9.14 -12.02 -14.35
CA VAL A 181 10.04 -12.40 -13.25
C VAL A 181 9.48 -11.89 -11.93
N ILE A 182 9.04 -10.63 -11.89
CA ILE A 182 8.41 -10.03 -10.71
C ILE A 182 7.22 -10.87 -10.27
N GLY A 183 6.24 -11.13 -11.13
CA GLY A 183 5.01 -11.83 -10.78
C GLY A 183 5.23 -13.24 -10.21
N TYR A 184 6.20 -13.98 -10.73
CA TYR A 184 6.50 -15.33 -10.21
C TYR A 184 7.37 -15.30 -8.96
N THR A 185 8.34 -14.39 -8.84
CA THR A 185 9.11 -14.22 -7.60
C THR A 185 8.23 -13.71 -6.47
N ASP A 186 7.25 -12.84 -6.75
CA ASP A 186 6.27 -12.36 -5.80
C ASP A 186 5.49 -13.47 -5.11
N VAL A 187 5.14 -14.55 -5.85
CA VAL A 187 4.47 -15.73 -5.27
C VAL A 187 5.31 -16.37 -4.18
N PHE A 188 6.59 -16.58 -4.46
CA PHE A 188 7.50 -17.16 -3.48
C PHE A 188 7.71 -16.20 -2.29
N GLN A 189 7.79 -14.91 -2.57
CA GLN A 189 7.92 -13.88 -1.54
C GLN A 189 6.70 -13.84 -0.62
N VAL A 190 5.47 -13.91 -1.16
CA VAL A 190 4.23 -13.96 -0.35
C VAL A 190 4.17 -15.23 0.50
N LEU A 191 4.63 -16.35 -0.01
CA LEU A 191 4.68 -17.59 0.77
C LEU A 191 5.62 -17.43 1.98
N VAL A 192 6.84 -16.94 1.76
CA VAL A 192 7.82 -16.70 2.84
C VAL A 192 7.29 -15.65 3.83
N LEU A 193 6.68 -14.59 3.33
CA LEU A 193 6.05 -13.53 4.10
C LEU A 193 4.93 -14.07 5.00
N THR A 194 4.04 -14.89 4.44
CA THR A 194 2.92 -15.46 5.19
C THR A 194 3.42 -16.44 6.26
N VAL A 195 4.33 -17.33 5.92
CA VAL A 195 4.90 -18.28 6.88
C VAL A 195 5.69 -17.56 7.98
N GLY A 196 6.58 -16.64 7.62
CA GLY A 196 7.37 -15.87 8.57
C GLY A 196 6.51 -14.98 9.49
N GLY A 197 5.48 -14.33 8.92
CA GLY A 197 4.53 -13.51 9.68
C GLY A 197 3.67 -14.34 10.65
N LEU A 198 3.13 -15.48 10.21
CA LEU A 198 2.38 -16.39 11.08
C LEU A 198 3.26 -16.95 12.21
N MET A 199 4.50 -17.33 11.92
CA MET A 199 5.45 -17.78 12.93
C MET A 199 5.75 -16.68 13.94
N THR A 200 5.95 -15.44 13.48
CA THR A 200 6.17 -14.29 14.36
C THR A 200 4.96 -14.08 15.28
N THR A 201 3.75 -14.13 14.75
CA THR A 201 2.52 -14.01 15.54
C THR A 201 2.37 -15.16 16.54
N TYR A 202 2.59 -16.40 16.10
CA TYR A 202 2.55 -17.58 16.98
C TYR A 202 3.51 -17.43 18.16
N ILE A 203 4.77 -17.04 17.91
CA ILE A 203 5.77 -16.85 18.97
C ILE A 203 5.40 -15.67 19.86
N ALA A 204 4.97 -14.53 19.29
CA ALA A 204 4.54 -13.38 20.08
C ALA A 204 3.44 -13.77 21.10
N LEU A 205 2.43 -14.50 20.66
CA LEU A 205 1.34 -14.96 21.51
C LEU A 205 1.78 -15.99 22.56
N THR A 206 2.70 -16.90 22.21
CA THR A 206 3.24 -17.87 23.16
C THR A 206 4.15 -17.19 24.20
N VAL A 207 4.94 -16.20 23.82
CA VAL A 207 5.76 -15.40 24.76
C VAL A 207 4.88 -14.65 25.75
N VAL A 208 3.80 -14.02 25.26
CA VAL A 208 2.79 -13.40 26.15
C VAL A 208 2.23 -14.44 27.13
N SER A 209 1.80 -15.60 26.64
CA SER A 209 1.25 -16.68 27.48
C SER A 209 2.26 -17.14 28.55
N GLU A 210 3.52 -17.33 28.20
CA GLU A 210 4.58 -17.72 29.13
C GLU A 210 4.88 -16.64 30.18
N GLN A 211 4.96 -15.37 29.77
CA GLN A 211 5.26 -14.26 30.69
C GLN A 211 4.19 -14.11 31.78
N PHE A 212 2.94 -14.47 31.47
CA PHE A 212 1.83 -14.42 32.41
C PHE A 212 1.50 -15.78 33.07
N GLY A 213 2.42 -16.74 33.01
CA GLY A 213 2.32 -18.01 33.73
C GLY A 213 1.32 -19.03 33.17
N MET A 214 0.84 -18.84 31.93
CA MET A 214 -0.14 -19.72 31.27
C MET A 214 0.49 -20.82 30.42
N GLY A 215 1.84 -20.97 30.49
CA GLY A 215 2.60 -21.91 29.67
C GLY A 215 2.65 -21.53 28.18
N LYS A 216 3.15 -22.44 27.34
CA LYS A 216 3.28 -22.21 25.89
C LYS A 216 1.97 -22.46 25.16
N ASN A 217 1.04 -21.51 25.23
CA ASN A 217 -0.29 -21.63 24.64
C ASN A 217 -0.69 -20.35 23.87
N MET A 218 -0.67 -20.42 22.54
CA MET A 218 -1.04 -19.31 21.65
C MET A 218 -2.46 -18.79 21.91
N ILE A 219 -3.42 -19.69 22.16
CA ILE A 219 -4.83 -19.31 22.38
C ILE A 219 -4.98 -18.57 23.70
N ALA A 220 -4.34 -19.08 24.77
CA ALA A 220 -4.32 -18.40 26.05
C ALA A 220 -3.63 -17.03 25.97
N GLY A 221 -2.53 -16.94 25.20
CA GLY A 221 -1.87 -15.65 24.93
C GLY A 221 -2.76 -14.65 24.22
N PHE A 222 -3.50 -15.07 23.19
CA PHE A 222 -4.45 -14.20 22.51
C PHE A 222 -5.63 -13.76 23.41
N GLN A 223 -6.17 -14.68 24.21
CA GLN A 223 -7.20 -14.34 25.18
C GLN A 223 -6.70 -13.35 26.22
N HIS A 224 -5.45 -13.51 26.66
CA HIS A 224 -4.82 -12.56 27.59
C HIS A 224 -4.62 -11.18 26.97
N LEU A 225 -4.22 -11.09 25.69
CA LEU A 225 -4.15 -9.79 25.01
C LEU A 225 -5.48 -9.05 25.05
N MET A 226 -6.60 -9.75 24.76
CA MET A 226 -7.95 -9.14 24.79
C MET A 226 -8.35 -8.68 26.19
N GLN A 227 -7.89 -9.36 27.25
CA GLN A 227 -8.17 -9.00 28.65
C GLN A 227 -7.26 -7.88 29.16
N ALA A 228 -5.97 -7.92 28.82
CA ALA A 228 -4.98 -6.97 29.29
C ALA A 228 -5.04 -5.61 28.57
N ALA A 229 -5.52 -5.61 27.33
CA ALA A 229 -5.61 -4.41 26.49
C ALA A 229 -6.96 -4.34 25.74
N PRO A 230 -8.12 -4.29 26.43
CA PRO A 230 -9.44 -4.36 25.79
C PRO A 230 -9.67 -3.21 24.80
N ASP A 231 -9.13 -2.01 25.07
CA ASP A 231 -9.25 -0.86 24.18
C ASP A 231 -8.47 -1.03 22.87
N HIS A 232 -7.43 -1.89 22.87
CA HIS A 232 -6.70 -2.24 21.64
C HIS A 232 -7.47 -3.22 20.74
N PHE A 233 -8.62 -3.70 21.15
CA PHE A 233 -9.49 -4.56 20.33
C PHE A 233 -10.76 -3.85 19.84
N LYS A 234 -10.91 -2.55 20.10
CA LYS A 234 -11.96 -1.72 19.50
C LYS A 234 -11.58 -1.31 18.07
N MET A 235 -12.53 -1.46 17.14
CA MET A 235 -12.33 -1.06 15.73
C MET A 235 -12.70 0.40 15.47
N ILE A 236 -13.60 0.96 16.24
CA ILE A 236 -14.18 2.29 16.03
C ILE A 236 -13.90 3.15 17.26
N PHE A 237 -13.17 4.23 17.06
CA PHE A 237 -12.94 5.21 18.13
C PHE A 237 -14.11 6.19 18.23
N ASP A 238 -14.46 6.53 19.46
CA ASP A 238 -15.46 7.56 19.72
C ASP A 238 -14.90 8.97 19.44
N LYS A 239 -15.77 9.90 19.03
CA LYS A 239 -15.38 11.30 18.85
C LYS A 239 -14.94 11.88 20.20
N PRO A 240 -13.73 12.48 20.31
CA PRO A 240 -13.27 13.09 21.55
C PRO A 240 -14.23 14.18 22.04
N GLY A 241 -14.66 14.05 23.29
CA GLY A 241 -15.52 15.04 23.96
C GLY A 241 -14.72 16.10 24.73
N PRO A 242 -15.42 17.04 25.41
CA PRO A 242 -14.79 17.98 26.33
C PRO A 242 -14.03 17.22 27.43
N GLY A 243 -12.73 17.51 27.60
CA GLY A 243 -11.87 16.84 28.58
C GLY A 243 -11.18 15.57 28.10
N ALA A 244 -11.29 15.22 26.82
CA ALA A 244 -10.54 14.14 26.24
C ALA A 244 -9.02 14.34 26.40
N THR A 245 -8.33 13.25 26.66
CA THR A 245 -6.87 13.26 26.77
C THR A 245 -6.21 13.54 25.42
N GLN A 246 -4.99 14.07 25.44
CA GLN A 246 -4.22 14.29 24.21
C GLN A 246 -4.02 13.00 23.40
N LYS A 247 -3.89 11.85 24.08
CA LYS A 247 -3.80 10.54 23.43
C LYS A 247 -5.08 10.20 22.67
N GLU A 248 -6.25 10.35 23.28
CA GLU A 248 -7.54 10.08 22.62
C GLU A 248 -7.75 10.97 21.39
N ILE A 249 -7.34 12.23 21.49
CA ILE A 249 -7.39 13.18 20.37
C ILE A 249 -6.47 12.73 19.23
N GLU A 250 -5.22 12.33 19.52
CA GLU A 250 -4.27 11.87 18.53
C GLU A 250 -4.69 10.54 17.87
N ASP A 251 -5.23 9.62 18.66
CA ASP A 251 -5.73 8.33 18.16
C ASP A 251 -6.94 8.52 17.24
N TYR A 252 -7.88 9.38 17.64
CA TYR A 252 -9.01 9.75 16.77
C TYR A 252 -8.57 10.54 15.53
N SER A 253 -7.59 11.42 15.65
CA SER A 253 -7.07 12.16 14.49
C SER A 253 -6.42 11.25 13.45
N SER A 254 -5.81 10.14 13.90
CA SER A 254 -5.27 9.10 13.02
C SER A 254 -6.37 8.24 12.39
N LEU A 255 -7.39 7.85 13.17
CA LEU A 255 -8.51 7.01 12.74
C LEU A 255 -9.84 7.57 13.27
N PRO A 256 -10.46 8.51 12.54
CA PRO A 256 -11.64 9.26 13.03
C PRO A 256 -12.93 8.42 12.99
N GLY A 257 -12.94 7.30 13.69
CA GLY A 257 -14.10 6.47 13.97
C GLY A 257 -15.06 6.31 12.79
N MET A 258 -16.35 6.51 13.03
CA MET A 258 -17.37 6.42 11.97
C MET A 258 -17.21 7.50 10.88
N ALA A 259 -16.60 8.64 11.18
CA ALA A 259 -16.44 9.69 10.19
C ALA A 259 -15.56 9.28 8.99
N MET A 260 -14.53 8.46 9.22
CA MET A 260 -13.71 7.93 8.11
C MET A 260 -14.47 6.95 7.22
N MET A 261 -15.46 6.23 7.78
CA MET A 261 -16.25 5.22 7.07
C MET A 261 -17.23 5.82 6.05
N VAL A 262 -17.53 7.12 6.16
CA VAL A 262 -18.46 7.80 5.25
C VAL A 262 -17.85 7.98 3.86
N ALA A 263 -16.59 8.43 3.77
CA ALA A 263 -15.95 8.66 2.48
C ALA A 263 -14.42 8.39 2.50
N GLY A 264 -13.67 8.94 3.44
CA GLY A 264 -12.22 9.05 3.36
C GLY A 264 -11.49 7.74 3.17
N ILE A 265 -11.83 6.71 3.94
CA ILE A 265 -11.20 5.40 3.83
C ILE A 265 -11.50 4.69 2.50
N TRP A 266 -12.69 4.91 1.93
CA TRP A 266 -13.07 4.38 0.62
C TRP A 266 -12.31 5.07 -0.51
N VAL A 267 -12.15 6.40 -0.43
CA VAL A 267 -11.33 7.18 -1.37
C VAL A 267 -9.91 6.65 -1.40
N ALA A 268 -9.29 6.46 -0.22
CA ALA A 268 -7.95 5.91 -0.12
C ALA A 268 -7.84 4.53 -0.76
N ASN A 269 -8.73 3.59 -0.37
CA ASN A 269 -8.66 2.21 -0.82
C ASN A 269 -9.04 2.03 -2.29
N LEU A 270 -10.14 2.63 -2.76
CA LEU A 270 -10.57 2.48 -4.15
C LEU A 270 -9.60 3.14 -5.13
N ASN A 271 -9.05 4.31 -4.78
CA ASN A 271 -7.99 4.92 -5.58
C ASN A 271 -6.74 4.03 -5.63
N TYR A 272 -6.32 3.48 -4.49
CA TYR A 272 -5.13 2.64 -4.41
C TYR A 272 -5.28 1.34 -5.20
N TRP A 273 -6.39 0.61 -5.01
CA TRP A 273 -6.59 -0.71 -5.60
C TRP A 273 -7.12 -0.66 -7.03
N GLY A 274 -7.86 0.38 -7.38
CA GLY A 274 -8.53 0.48 -8.69
C GLY A 274 -7.89 1.42 -9.68
N CYS A 275 -7.19 2.48 -9.22
CA CYS A 275 -6.70 3.54 -10.09
C CYS A 275 -5.16 3.67 -10.10
N ASN A 276 -4.45 2.78 -9.43
CA ASN A 276 -3.01 2.88 -9.24
C ASN A 276 -2.25 1.91 -10.16
N GLN A 277 -1.35 2.44 -10.99
CA GLN A 277 -0.66 1.66 -12.02
C GLN A 277 0.06 0.41 -11.46
N TYR A 278 0.85 0.55 -10.41
CA TYR A 278 1.66 -0.55 -9.92
C TYR A 278 0.84 -1.71 -9.29
N ILE A 279 -0.41 -1.45 -8.95
CA ILE A 279 -1.35 -2.47 -8.49
C ILE A 279 -2.09 -3.09 -9.69
N THR A 280 -2.80 -2.28 -10.46
CA THR A 280 -3.69 -2.76 -11.55
C THR A 280 -2.93 -3.46 -12.67
N GLN A 281 -1.70 -3.05 -12.96
CA GLN A 281 -0.85 -3.58 -14.03
C GLN A 281 -0.73 -5.12 -14.01
N ARG A 282 -0.78 -5.73 -12.84
CA ARG A 282 -0.67 -7.19 -12.66
C ARG A 282 -1.85 -7.97 -13.23
N ALA A 283 -3.03 -7.37 -13.20
CA ALA A 283 -4.26 -7.97 -13.69
C ALA A 283 -4.57 -7.58 -15.14
N LEU A 284 -4.04 -6.45 -15.63
CA LEU A 284 -4.36 -5.90 -16.95
C LEU A 284 -3.84 -6.74 -18.14
N GLY A 285 -2.88 -7.63 -17.91
CA GLY A 285 -2.40 -8.55 -18.94
C GLY A 285 -3.22 -9.83 -19.10
N ALA A 286 -4.14 -10.13 -18.17
CA ALA A 286 -4.88 -11.38 -18.12
C ALA A 286 -6.28 -11.25 -18.76
N ASP A 287 -6.95 -12.39 -19.01
CA ASP A 287 -8.38 -12.39 -19.32
C ASP A 287 -9.22 -12.01 -18.09
N LEU A 288 -10.46 -11.59 -18.30
CA LEU A 288 -11.35 -11.07 -17.25
C LEU A 288 -11.61 -12.11 -16.12
N LYS A 289 -11.77 -13.39 -16.48
CA LYS A 289 -12.03 -14.45 -15.50
C LYS A 289 -10.81 -14.63 -14.59
N THR A 290 -9.62 -14.75 -15.18
CA THR A 290 -8.36 -14.90 -14.47
C THR A 290 -8.04 -13.69 -13.60
N ALA A 291 -8.23 -12.47 -14.12
CA ALA A 291 -8.03 -11.22 -13.39
C ALA A 291 -8.97 -11.13 -12.17
N ARG A 292 -10.28 -11.37 -12.36
CA ARG A 292 -11.27 -11.37 -11.28
C ARG A 292 -10.94 -12.38 -10.19
N THR A 293 -10.63 -13.63 -10.58
CA THR A 293 -10.26 -14.67 -9.61
C THR A 293 -9.02 -14.27 -8.81
N GLY A 294 -7.99 -13.71 -9.48
CA GLY A 294 -6.77 -13.27 -8.83
C GLY A 294 -6.99 -12.12 -7.85
N ILE A 295 -7.81 -11.13 -8.21
CA ILE A 295 -8.13 -10.01 -7.34
C ILE A 295 -8.97 -10.45 -6.13
N LEU A 296 -9.94 -11.35 -6.31
CA LEU A 296 -10.74 -11.90 -5.21
C LEU A 296 -9.88 -12.78 -4.29
N PHE A 297 -8.90 -13.50 -4.82
CA PHE A 297 -7.91 -14.21 -4.01
C PHE A 297 -7.03 -13.24 -3.21
N ALA A 298 -6.60 -12.12 -3.80
CA ALA A 298 -5.91 -11.07 -3.06
C ALA A 298 -6.79 -10.48 -1.95
N ALA A 299 -8.08 -10.27 -2.20
CA ALA A 299 -9.03 -9.82 -1.18
C ALA A 299 -9.10 -10.79 0.01
N PHE A 300 -9.13 -12.09 -0.26
CA PHE A 300 -9.08 -13.10 0.81
C PHE A 300 -7.77 -13.03 1.61
N LEU A 301 -6.63 -12.92 0.94
CA LEU A 301 -5.32 -12.79 1.62
C LEU A 301 -5.26 -11.52 2.49
N LYS A 302 -5.91 -10.43 2.08
CA LYS A 302 -6.01 -9.20 2.87
C LYS A 302 -6.68 -9.39 4.23
N LEU A 303 -7.63 -10.29 4.34
CA LEU A 303 -8.29 -10.59 5.62
C LEU A 303 -7.31 -11.14 6.67
N MET A 304 -6.27 -11.85 6.22
CA MET A 304 -5.25 -12.44 7.10
C MET A 304 -4.18 -11.45 7.54
N MET A 305 -4.02 -10.32 6.84
CA MET A 305 -2.89 -9.42 7.08
C MET A 305 -2.81 -8.85 8.50
N PRO A 306 -3.92 -8.43 9.15
CA PRO A 306 -3.85 -7.96 10.53
C PRO A 306 -3.31 -9.00 11.52
N ILE A 307 -3.54 -10.29 11.26
CA ILE A 307 -2.96 -11.37 12.08
C ILE A 307 -1.43 -11.36 11.99
N LEU A 308 -0.87 -11.07 10.80
CA LEU A 308 0.56 -11.11 10.54
C LEU A 308 1.30 -9.88 11.07
N VAL A 309 0.64 -8.71 11.08
CA VAL A 309 1.31 -7.42 11.35
C VAL A 309 0.73 -6.67 12.55
N VAL A 310 -0.59 -6.66 12.76
CA VAL A 310 -1.22 -5.89 13.84
C VAL A 310 -1.16 -6.63 15.17
N VAL A 311 -1.48 -7.93 15.19
CA VAL A 311 -1.45 -8.74 16.41
C VAL A 311 -0.06 -8.75 17.08
N PRO A 312 1.07 -8.91 16.35
CA PRO A 312 2.40 -8.73 16.95
C PRO A 312 2.61 -7.35 17.58
N GLY A 313 2.06 -6.28 16.99
CA GLY A 313 2.11 -4.94 17.55
C GLY A 313 1.37 -4.82 18.88
N ILE A 314 0.16 -5.39 18.98
CA ILE A 314 -0.61 -5.45 20.24
C ILE A 314 0.14 -6.29 21.30
N ALA A 315 0.74 -7.41 20.89
CA ALA A 315 1.57 -8.22 21.78
C ALA A 315 2.76 -7.42 22.31
N ALA A 316 3.44 -6.65 21.45
CA ALA A 316 4.53 -5.77 21.89
C ALA A 316 4.05 -4.72 22.90
N TYR A 317 2.85 -4.17 22.72
CA TYR A 317 2.23 -3.23 23.66
C TYR A 317 2.02 -3.87 25.05
N VAL A 318 1.39 -5.04 25.10
CA VAL A 318 1.14 -5.73 26.37
C VAL A 318 2.44 -6.12 27.07
N LEU A 319 3.43 -6.62 26.32
CA LEU A 319 4.76 -6.93 26.86
C LEU A 319 5.47 -5.69 27.39
N TYR A 320 5.40 -4.56 26.66
CA TYR A 320 6.00 -3.29 27.07
C TYR A 320 5.37 -2.75 28.35
N GLN A 321 4.05 -2.76 28.47
CA GLN A 321 3.33 -2.28 29.66
C GLN A 321 3.68 -3.08 30.92
N ASN A 322 4.06 -4.34 30.76
CA ASN A 322 4.47 -5.21 31.87
C ASN A 322 5.99 -5.28 32.09
N GLY A 323 6.72 -4.25 31.67
CA GLY A 323 8.16 -4.11 31.92
C GLY A 323 9.07 -4.87 30.96
N GLY A 324 8.50 -5.63 30.00
CA GLY A 324 9.26 -6.23 28.90
C GLY A 324 9.50 -5.23 27.77
N LEU A 325 10.48 -5.50 26.92
CA LEU A 325 10.76 -4.71 25.70
C LEU A 325 11.09 -3.20 25.93
N GLN A 326 11.32 -2.76 27.16
CA GLN A 326 11.53 -1.34 27.49
C GLN A 326 12.67 -0.73 26.67
N THR A 327 13.81 -1.39 26.61
CA THR A 327 15.00 -0.92 25.87
C THR A 327 14.80 -1.01 24.37
N GLN A 328 14.15 -2.07 23.88
CA GLN A 328 13.96 -2.36 22.45
C GLN A 328 12.99 -1.38 21.78
N MET A 329 12.00 -0.90 22.53
CA MET A 329 11.02 0.06 22.04
C MET A 329 11.53 1.50 22.01
N MET A 330 12.72 1.79 22.58
CA MET A 330 13.29 3.13 22.61
C MET A 330 14.24 3.38 21.43
N THR A 331 14.19 4.59 20.89
CA THR A 331 15.18 5.13 19.95
C THR A 331 15.67 6.46 20.52
N ASN A 332 16.95 6.58 20.81
CA ASN A 332 17.54 7.77 21.43
C ASN A 332 16.83 8.21 22.73
N GLY A 333 16.38 7.24 23.55
CA GLY A 333 15.68 7.50 24.80
C GLY A 333 14.20 7.88 24.67
N VAL A 334 13.65 7.89 23.46
CA VAL A 334 12.24 8.18 23.17
C VAL A 334 11.54 6.90 22.69
N LEU A 335 10.30 6.68 23.16
CA LEU A 335 9.47 5.57 22.70
C LEU A 335 9.19 5.70 21.20
N ASN A 336 9.57 4.67 20.45
CA ASN A 336 9.33 4.60 19.01
C ASN A 336 8.46 3.37 18.70
N GLN A 337 7.22 3.61 18.33
CA GLN A 337 6.25 2.55 17.99
C GLN A 337 6.69 1.71 16.79
N ASP A 338 7.45 2.26 15.84
CA ASP A 338 7.93 1.54 14.66
C ASP A 338 8.94 0.42 15.01
N ASN A 339 9.43 0.38 16.26
CA ASN A 339 10.25 -0.71 16.76
C ASN A 339 9.43 -1.96 17.18
N ALA A 340 8.10 -1.90 17.21
CA ALA A 340 7.25 -2.97 17.74
C ALA A 340 7.52 -4.32 17.04
N TYR A 341 7.50 -4.35 15.70
CA TYR A 341 7.72 -5.59 14.95
C TYR A 341 9.14 -6.15 15.16
N SER A 342 10.16 -5.31 15.04
CA SER A 342 11.56 -5.73 15.24
C SER A 342 11.83 -6.20 16.67
N SER A 343 11.18 -5.61 17.67
CA SER A 343 11.26 -6.05 19.07
C SER A 343 10.68 -7.45 19.25
N ILE A 344 9.54 -7.75 18.64
CA ILE A 344 8.94 -9.10 18.67
C ILE A 344 9.81 -10.11 17.91
N VAL A 345 10.33 -9.75 16.73
CA VAL A 345 11.25 -10.61 15.97
C VAL A 345 12.50 -10.93 16.82
N GLY A 346 12.99 -9.98 17.60
CA GLY A 346 14.10 -10.17 18.54
C GLY A 346 13.87 -11.27 19.59
N LEU A 347 12.61 -11.63 19.90
CA LEU A 347 12.25 -12.69 20.85
C LEU A 347 12.20 -14.09 20.21
N LEU A 348 12.23 -14.18 18.89
CA LEU A 348 12.14 -15.47 18.20
C LEU A 348 13.37 -16.35 18.47
N PRO A 349 13.20 -17.68 18.46
CA PRO A 349 14.31 -18.62 18.46
C PRO A 349 15.24 -18.42 17.27
N VAL A 350 16.50 -18.85 17.44
CA VAL A 350 17.52 -18.85 16.40
C VAL A 350 17.02 -19.62 15.15
N GLY A 351 17.30 -19.13 13.97
CA GLY A 351 16.81 -19.61 12.70
C GLY A 351 15.44 -19.01 12.30
N LEU A 352 14.51 -18.85 13.24
CA LEU A 352 13.22 -18.20 12.99
C LEU A 352 13.36 -16.68 12.87
N LYS A 353 14.31 -16.05 13.56
CA LYS A 353 14.68 -14.64 13.34
C LYS A 353 15.13 -14.42 11.89
N GLY A 354 16.00 -15.31 11.38
CA GLY A 354 16.45 -15.27 9.99
C GLY A 354 15.31 -15.41 8.99
N LEU A 355 14.34 -16.30 9.26
CA LEU A 355 13.15 -16.47 8.42
C LEU A 355 12.25 -15.21 8.44
N SER A 356 12.02 -14.61 9.61
CA SER A 356 11.22 -13.38 9.73
C SER A 356 11.91 -12.18 9.06
N MET A 357 13.24 -12.10 9.18
CA MET A 357 14.04 -11.11 8.47
C MET A 357 13.98 -11.32 6.94
N ALA A 358 14.00 -12.58 6.47
CA ALA A 358 13.80 -12.92 5.08
C ALA A 358 12.41 -12.53 4.57
N ALA A 359 11.36 -12.79 5.36
CA ALA A 359 9.98 -12.39 5.06
C ALA A 359 9.84 -10.87 4.94
N LEU A 360 10.40 -10.12 5.88
CA LEU A 360 10.42 -8.66 5.83
C LEU A 360 11.16 -8.14 4.60
N THR A 361 12.35 -8.69 4.31
CA THR A 361 13.13 -8.31 3.13
C THR A 361 12.42 -8.67 1.84
N ALA A 362 11.72 -9.82 1.80
CA ALA A 362 10.86 -10.21 0.69
C ALA A 362 9.80 -9.15 0.40
N ALA A 363 9.08 -8.72 1.42
CA ALA A 363 8.05 -7.70 1.31
C ALA A 363 8.61 -6.36 0.78
N ILE A 364 9.74 -5.91 1.32
CA ILE A 364 10.39 -4.67 0.90
C ILE A 364 10.80 -4.74 -0.57
N VAL A 365 11.50 -5.79 -0.96
CA VAL A 365 12.04 -5.94 -2.32
C VAL A 365 10.94 -6.12 -3.36
N ALA A 366 9.89 -6.91 -3.06
CA ALA A 366 8.73 -7.07 -3.93
C ALA A 366 8.04 -5.73 -4.21
N SER A 367 7.83 -4.94 -3.17
CA SER A 367 7.19 -3.64 -3.27
C SER A 367 8.05 -2.63 -4.03
N LEU A 368 9.36 -2.57 -3.77
CA LEU A 368 10.31 -1.73 -4.51
C LEU A 368 10.34 -2.12 -6.00
N ALA A 369 10.44 -3.42 -6.31
CA ALA A 369 10.47 -3.92 -7.68
C ALA A 369 9.16 -3.60 -8.42
N GLY A 370 8.02 -3.77 -7.76
CA GLY A 370 6.71 -3.45 -8.34
C GLY A 370 6.56 -1.97 -8.69
N LYS A 371 6.96 -1.08 -7.79
CA LYS A 371 6.91 0.37 -8.01
C LYS A 371 7.92 0.81 -9.08
N ALA A 372 9.15 0.31 -9.03
CA ALA A 372 10.17 0.59 -10.03
C ALA A 372 9.75 0.13 -11.43
N ASN A 373 9.10 -1.04 -11.56
CA ASN A 373 8.55 -1.51 -12.84
C ASN A 373 7.43 -0.59 -13.35
N SER A 374 6.58 -0.07 -12.49
CA SER A 374 5.51 0.86 -12.88
C SER A 374 6.02 2.23 -13.29
N ILE A 375 7.04 2.76 -12.59
CA ILE A 375 7.78 3.94 -13.02
C ILE A 375 8.34 3.73 -14.42
N SER A 376 8.98 2.59 -14.65
CA SER A 376 9.53 2.18 -15.94
C SER A 376 8.46 2.14 -17.03
N THR A 377 7.31 1.53 -16.74
CA THR A 377 6.19 1.39 -17.69
C THR A 377 5.62 2.74 -18.10
N ILE A 378 5.28 3.59 -17.11
CA ILE A 378 4.71 4.92 -17.38
C ILE A 378 5.71 5.76 -18.17
N TYR A 379 6.98 5.81 -17.74
CA TYR A 379 7.98 6.61 -18.44
C TYR A 379 8.22 6.11 -19.88
N ALA A 380 8.46 4.81 -20.04
CA ALA A 380 8.84 4.25 -21.34
C ALA A 380 7.70 4.29 -22.37
N LEU A 381 6.46 3.96 -21.94
CA LEU A 381 5.31 3.87 -22.84
C LEU A 381 4.56 5.20 -22.99
N ASP A 382 4.34 5.91 -21.88
CA ASP A 382 3.47 7.07 -21.87
C ASP A 382 4.21 8.41 -22.06
N ILE A 383 5.53 8.45 -21.81
CA ILE A 383 6.34 9.64 -22.02
C ILE A 383 7.36 9.44 -23.16
N TYR A 384 8.29 8.49 -23.02
CA TYR A 384 9.40 8.35 -23.97
C TYR A 384 8.93 8.02 -25.39
N LYS A 385 8.11 6.95 -25.54
CA LYS A 385 7.59 6.52 -26.85
C LYS A 385 6.69 7.55 -27.49
N LYS A 386 5.89 8.27 -26.70
CA LYS A 386 4.89 9.21 -27.24
C LYS A 386 5.48 10.58 -27.61
N TYR A 387 6.40 11.10 -26.79
CA TYR A 387 6.82 12.51 -26.89
C TYR A 387 8.29 12.69 -27.23
N ILE A 388 9.16 11.73 -26.83
CA ILE A 388 10.62 11.86 -27.03
C ILE A 388 11.06 11.14 -28.30
N ASN A 389 10.61 9.88 -28.50
CA ASN A 389 11.01 9.09 -29.68
C ASN A 389 9.85 8.19 -30.14
N LYS A 390 9.04 8.69 -31.05
CA LYS A 390 7.85 8.01 -31.58
C LYS A 390 8.20 6.74 -32.38
N ASP A 391 9.36 6.72 -33.01
CA ASP A 391 9.85 5.62 -33.85
C ASP A 391 10.76 4.64 -33.08
N ALA A 392 10.76 4.72 -31.75
CA ALA A 392 11.57 3.86 -30.91
C ALA A 392 11.17 2.38 -31.09
N THR A 393 12.16 1.54 -31.39
CA THR A 393 11.98 0.07 -31.41
C THR A 393 11.70 -0.46 -30.02
N ASP A 394 11.03 -1.61 -29.91
CA ASP A 394 10.73 -2.28 -28.63
C ASP A 394 12.00 -2.46 -27.78
N LYS A 395 13.11 -2.85 -28.39
CA LYS A 395 14.41 -2.98 -27.71
C LYS A 395 14.85 -1.65 -27.05
N LYS A 396 14.66 -0.54 -27.74
CA LYS A 396 15.03 0.80 -27.23
C LYS A 396 14.09 1.26 -26.11
N ILE A 397 12.79 0.96 -26.22
CA ILE A 397 11.79 1.25 -25.19
C ILE A 397 12.10 0.48 -23.90
N VAL A 398 12.38 -0.83 -24.00
CA VAL A 398 12.77 -1.66 -22.85
C VAL A 398 14.08 -1.18 -22.23
N MET A 399 15.06 -0.77 -23.06
CA MET A 399 16.32 -0.21 -22.55
C MET A 399 16.07 1.09 -21.76
N MET A 400 15.25 2.00 -22.27
CA MET A 400 14.88 3.22 -21.54
C MET A 400 14.13 2.93 -20.25
N GLY A 401 13.25 1.90 -20.25
CA GLY A 401 12.61 1.41 -19.04
C GLY A 401 13.64 0.97 -17.98
N ARG A 402 14.68 0.25 -18.37
CA ARG A 402 15.76 -0.16 -17.46
C ARG A 402 16.58 1.02 -16.93
N VAL A 403 16.87 2.01 -17.77
CA VAL A 403 17.59 3.23 -17.36
C VAL A 403 16.80 3.98 -16.29
N ILE A 404 15.51 4.17 -16.49
CA ILE A 404 14.70 4.92 -15.51
C ILE A 404 14.53 4.17 -14.19
N ILE A 405 14.52 2.82 -14.18
CA ILE A 405 14.56 2.03 -12.95
C ILE A 405 15.81 2.36 -12.14
N ILE A 406 16.98 2.34 -12.79
CA ILE A 406 18.27 2.67 -12.14
C ILE A 406 18.23 4.09 -11.58
N LEU A 407 17.80 5.06 -12.41
CA LEU A 407 17.75 6.47 -12.00
C LEU A 407 16.78 6.68 -10.82
N SER A 408 15.60 6.06 -10.83
CA SER A 408 14.64 6.21 -9.74
C SER A 408 15.13 5.65 -8.40
N LEU A 409 15.82 4.51 -8.43
CA LEU A 409 16.44 3.92 -7.23
C LEU A 409 17.61 4.78 -6.72
N LEU A 410 18.44 5.33 -7.61
CA LEU A 410 19.50 6.25 -7.23
C LEU A 410 18.94 7.51 -6.58
N ILE A 411 17.89 8.10 -7.15
CA ILE A 411 17.21 9.27 -6.57
C ILE A 411 16.70 8.93 -5.16
N ALA A 412 16.06 7.77 -4.99
CA ALA A 412 15.57 7.34 -3.68
C ALA A 412 16.70 7.17 -2.66
N ILE A 413 17.85 6.62 -3.04
CA ILE A 413 19.03 6.50 -2.16
C ILE A 413 19.55 7.89 -1.77
N ILE A 414 19.69 8.82 -2.73
CA ILE A 414 20.22 10.16 -2.47
C ILE A 414 19.33 10.93 -1.50
N ILE A 415 18.01 10.89 -1.69
CA ILE A 415 17.04 11.56 -0.81
C ILE A 415 17.09 10.98 0.61
N ASN A 416 17.22 9.66 0.73
CA ASN A 416 17.26 8.98 2.01
C ASN A 416 18.60 9.08 2.75
N TRP A 417 19.65 9.56 2.07
CA TRP A 417 20.99 9.58 2.68
C TRP A 417 21.05 10.38 3.98
N LYS A 418 20.29 11.46 4.06
CA LYS A 418 20.18 12.35 5.24
C LYS A 418 18.76 12.46 5.79
N ASP A 419 17.87 11.50 5.47
CA ASP A 419 16.43 11.58 5.79
C ASP A 419 15.82 12.96 5.46
N THR A 420 16.07 13.43 4.24
CA THR A 420 15.66 14.77 3.80
C THR A 420 14.15 15.01 3.90
N LEU A 421 13.35 13.95 3.84
CA LEU A 421 11.89 14.01 3.97
C LEU A 421 11.39 13.87 5.42
N GLY A 422 12.27 13.56 6.38
CA GLY A 422 11.91 13.39 7.79
C GLY A 422 10.97 12.21 8.04
N ILE A 423 11.17 11.10 7.32
CA ILE A 423 10.33 9.89 7.39
C ILE A 423 10.47 9.22 8.75
N GLY A 424 11.68 9.22 9.32
CA GLY A 424 12.02 8.53 10.57
C GLY A 424 11.44 9.13 11.85
N GLY A 425 10.79 10.29 11.78
CA GLY A 425 10.30 11.01 12.98
C GLY A 425 8.77 11.03 13.17
N LYS A 426 7.98 10.44 12.25
CA LYS A 426 6.53 10.68 12.19
C LYS A 426 5.64 9.43 12.11
N GLY A 427 6.19 8.24 12.36
CA GLY A 427 5.47 6.99 12.08
C GLY A 427 5.31 6.81 10.56
N GLY A 428 6.13 5.93 9.97
CA GLY A 428 6.27 5.86 8.50
C GLY A 428 4.99 5.55 7.75
N PHE A 429 4.08 4.77 8.34
CA PHE A 429 2.79 4.46 7.72
C PHE A 429 1.89 5.70 7.61
N GLU A 430 1.74 6.47 8.68
CA GLU A 430 0.90 7.68 8.68
C GLU A 430 1.44 8.75 7.74
N PHE A 431 2.77 8.89 7.66
CA PHE A 431 3.42 9.78 6.70
C PHE A 431 2.98 9.49 5.27
N ILE A 432 3.07 8.22 4.84
CA ILE A 432 2.71 7.83 3.49
C ILE A 432 1.22 8.03 3.23
N GLN A 433 0.36 7.64 4.17
CA GLN A 433 -1.08 7.78 4.05
C GLN A 433 -1.50 9.25 3.97
N LYS A 434 -0.92 10.11 4.79
CA LYS A 434 -1.20 11.56 4.77
C LYS A 434 -0.79 12.19 3.43
N TYR A 435 0.43 11.96 2.95
CA TYR A 435 0.90 12.55 1.69
C TYR A 435 0.22 11.95 0.45
N SER A 436 -0.08 10.66 0.45
CA SER A 436 -0.94 10.06 -0.59
C SER A 436 -2.36 10.62 -0.54
N GLY A 437 -2.82 11.03 0.65
CA GLY A 437 -4.11 11.65 0.90
C GLY A 437 -4.31 13.03 0.29
N TYR A 438 -3.23 13.74 -0.09
CA TYR A 438 -3.36 14.98 -0.87
C TYR A 438 -3.76 14.74 -2.32
N ILE A 439 -3.39 13.60 -2.87
CA ILE A 439 -3.52 13.30 -4.30
C ILE A 439 -4.73 12.40 -4.56
N SER A 440 -4.97 11.40 -3.71
CA SER A 440 -6.04 10.42 -3.90
C SER A 440 -7.43 11.02 -4.10
N PRO A 441 -7.89 12.00 -3.28
CA PRO A 441 -9.22 12.59 -3.45
C PRO A 441 -9.35 13.52 -4.66
N ALA A 442 -8.23 13.93 -5.25
CA ALA A 442 -8.22 14.67 -6.50
C ALA A 442 -8.30 13.75 -7.73
N ILE A 443 -7.65 12.58 -7.66
CA ILE A 443 -7.56 11.64 -8.78
C ILE A 443 -8.78 10.73 -8.85
N PHE A 444 -9.23 10.19 -7.74
CA PHE A 444 -10.29 9.18 -7.72
C PHE A 444 -11.60 9.66 -8.38
N PRO A 445 -12.08 10.91 -8.18
CA PRO A 445 -13.25 11.42 -8.91
C PRO A 445 -13.10 11.38 -10.42
N VAL A 446 -11.90 11.65 -10.96
CA VAL A 446 -11.64 11.61 -12.42
C VAL A 446 -11.82 10.19 -12.95
N PHE A 447 -11.32 9.19 -12.24
CA PHE A 447 -11.52 7.79 -12.62
C PHE A 447 -12.97 7.36 -12.45
N LEU A 448 -13.58 7.65 -11.30
CA LEU A 448 -14.95 7.23 -10.98
C LEU A 448 -15.96 7.79 -11.99
N LEU A 449 -15.89 9.09 -12.26
CA LEU A 449 -16.75 9.72 -13.26
C LEU A 449 -16.36 9.28 -14.68
N GLY A 450 -15.07 9.02 -14.91
CA GLY A 450 -14.59 8.47 -16.17
C GLY A 450 -15.16 7.08 -16.48
N PHE A 451 -15.33 6.22 -15.48
CA PHE A 451 -15.91 4.88 -15.63
C PHE A 451 -17.42 4.91 -15.89
N PHE A 452 -18.14 5.74 -15.14
CA PHE A 452 -19.59 5.56 -14.98
C PHE A 452 -20.43 6.76 -15.45
N TRP A 453 -19.80 7.87 -15.87
CA TRP A 453 -20.52 9.06 -16.28
C TRP A 453 -20.02 9.64 -17.61
N LYS A 454 -20.74 9.35 -18.68
CA LYS A 454 -20.37 9.71 -20.08
C LYS A 454 -20.18 11.22 -20.31
N LYS A 455 -20.82 12.09 -19.52
CA LYS A 455 -20.75 13.55 -19.68
C LYS A 455 -19.50 14.19 -19.07
N ALA A 456 -18.65 13.41 -18.35
CA ALA A 456 -17.44 13.96 -17.79
C ALA A 456 -16.47 14.43 -18.89
N THR A 457 -16.00 15.69 -18.82
CA THR A 457 -15.17 16.30 -19.87
C THR A 457 -13.69 16.41 -19.47
N SER A 458 -12.80 16.44 -20.46
CA SER A 458 -11.36 16.60 -20.25
C SER A 458 -11.00 17.88 -19.52
N LYS A 459 -11.69 18.98 -19.82
CA LYS A 459 -11.52 20.26 -19.15
C LYS A 459 -11.88 20.17 -17.66
N ALA A 460 -12.99 19.49 -17.35
CA ALA A 460 -13.42 19.27 -15.98
C ALA A 460 -12.43 18.35 -15.23
N ALA A 461 -11.92 17.29 -15.88
CA ALA A 461 -10.93 16.40 -15.31
C ALA A 461 -9.64 17.13 -14.92
N ILE A 462 -9.07 17.96 -15.82
CA ILE A 462 -7.88 18.77 -15.57
C ILE A 462 -8.12 19.71 -14.40
N THR A 463 -9.22 20.46 -14.45
CA THR A 463 -9.57 21.41 -13.37
C THR A 463 -9.74 20.69 -12.05
N GLY A 464 -10.42 19.53 -12.04
CA GLY A 464 -10.64 18.71 -10.85
C GLY A 464 -9.35 18.22 -10.22
N ILE A 465 -8.36 17.79 -11.00
CA ILE A 465 -7.06 17.34 -10.49
C ILE A 465 -6.36 18.48 -9.73
N PHE A 466 -6.21 19.63 -10.35
CA PHE A 466 -5.52 20.78 -9.71
C PHE A 466 -6.33 21.36 -8.56
N PHE A 467 -7.65 21.49 -8.71
CA PHE A 467 -8.55 21.95 -7.66
C PHE A 467 -8.50 21.03 -6.43
N GLY A 468 -8.57 19.71 -6.63
CA GLY A 468 -8.54 18.75 -5.53
C GLY A 468 -7.22 18.77 -4.76
N VAL A 469 -6.07 18.85 -5.46
CA VAL A 469 -4.75 18.97 -4.79
C VAL A 469 -4.65 20.29 -4.04
N ALA A 470 -5.04 21.41 -4.65
CA ALA A 470 -5.04 22.73 -4.00
C ALA A 470 -5.97 22.75 -2.77
N LEU A 471 -7.15 22.14 -2.91
CA LEU A 471 -8.11 22.05 -1.81
C LEU A 471 -7.58 21.19 -0.66
N SER A 472 -6.86 20.08 -0.95
CA SER A 472 -6.19 19.28 0.08
C SER A 472 -5.18 20.11 0.88
N ILE A 473 -4.39 20.94 0.20
CA ILE A 473 -3.44 21.85 0.87
C ILE A 473 -4.18 22.88 1.72
N VAL A 474 -5.27 23.44 1.22
CA VAL A 474 -6.09 24.41 1.97
C VAL A 474 -6.67 23.77 3.23
N PHE A 475 -7.22 22.56 3.13
CA PHE A 475 -7.78 21.84 4.28
C PHE A 475 -6.72 21.48 5.34
N ASP A 476 -5.50 21.12 4.92
CA ASP A 476 -4.46 20.76 5.89
C ASP A 476 -3.75 21.97 6.51
N LYS A 477 -3.46 23.01 5.71
CA LYS A 477 -2.56 24.09 6.14
C LYS A 477 -3.27 25.38 6.58
N PHE A 478 -4.42 25.67 5.99
CA PHE A 478 -5.04 26.99 6.14
C PHE A 478 -6.38 26.96 6.87
N LEU A 479 -7.24 26.00 6.53
CA LEU A 479 -8.62 25.97 7.01
C LEU A 479 -8.74 25.89 8.54
N PRO A 480 -7.94 25.08 9.26
CA PRO A 480 -8.02 25.03 10.73
C PRO A 480 -7.72 26.37 11.40
N GLY A 481 -6.77 27.15 10.83
CA GLY A 481 -6.42 28.48 11.33
C GLY A 481 -7.46 29.56 10.99
N TRP A 482 -8.21 29.38 9.90
CA TRP A 482 -9.20 30.40 9.46
C TRP A 482 -10.56 30.24 10.11
N MET A 483 -11.03 29.00 10.26
CA MET A 483 -12.43 28.72 10.63
C MET A 483 -12.59 28.20 12.07
N GLY A 484 -11.51 28.02 12.80
CA GLY A 484 -11.56 27.42 14.13
C GLY A 484 -11.61 25.90 14.11
N ASN A 485 -11.96 25.30 15.24
CA ASN A 485 -11.78 23.87 15.49
C ASN A 485 -13.02 22.99 15.25
N ASP A 486 -14.22 23.57 15.18
CA ASP A 486 -15.46 22.82 14.97
C ASP A 486 -16.43 23.60 14.07
N THR A 487 -16.73 23.02 12.91
CA THR A 487 -17.63 23.59 11.90
C THR A 487 -18.51 22.52 11.28
N LEU A 488 -19.48 22.95 10.44
CA LEU A 488 -20.33 22.03 9.68
C LEU A 488 -19.53 21.13 8.71
N LEU A 489 -18.41 21.64 8.17
CA LEU A 489 -17.62 20.93 7.16
C LEU A 489 -16.55 20.02 7.77
N TYR A 490 -16.03 20.31 8.96
CA TYR A 490 -14.97 19.55 9.60
C TYR A 490 -14.96 19.75 11.11
N THR A 491 -14.25 18.85 11.79
CA THR A 491 -13.81 19.05 13.18
C THR A 491 -12.30 18.99 13.20
N ALA A 492 -11.65 20.02 13.72
CA ALA A 492 -10.21 20.08 13.94
C ALA A 492 -9.88 19.90 15.42
N TYR A 493 -8.79 19.23 15.71
CA TYR A 493 -8.33 18.92 17.06
C TYR A 493 -6.97 19.53 17.35
N PRO A 494 -6.68 19.90 18.60
CA PRO A 494 -5.39 20.47 18.98
C PRO A 494 -4.30 19.39 18.92
N THR A 495 -3.19 19.71 18.27
CA THR A 495 -1.96 18.92 18.28
C THR A 495 -1.13 19.24 19.53
N LYS A 496 -0.09 18.45 19.81
CA LYS A 496 0.89 18.73 20.89
C LYS A 496 1.56 20.09 20.78
N SER A 497 1.67 20.63 19.57
CA SER A 497 2.22 21.97 19.32
C SER A 497 1.22 23.11 19.54
N GLY A 498 -0.03 22.80 19.89
CA GLY A 498 -1.10 23.78 20.07
C GLY A 498 -1.79 24.24 18.78
N ASN A 499 -1.34 23.77 17.62
CA ASN A 499 -2.02 24.02 16.35
C ASN A 499 -3.21 23.07 16.18
N PHE A 500 -4.24 23.50 15.45
CA PHE A 500 -5.35 22.62 15.09
C PHE A 500 -5.05 21.83 13.81
N GLU A 501 -5.51 20.57 13.76
CA GLU A 501 -5.39 19.69 12.61
C GLU A 501 -6.73 18.97 12.35
N ILE A 502 -7.13 18.91 11.08
CA ILE A 502 -8.28 18.11 10.64
C ILE A 502 -7.77 16.66 10.40
N PRO A 503 -8.44 15.62 10.95
CA PRO A 503 -8.10 14.24 10.62
C PRO A 503 -8.05 14.02 9.10
N TYR A 504 -6.94 13.53 8.60
CA TYR A 504 -6.69 13.47 7.14
C TYR A 504 -7.73 12.60 6.38
N LEU A 505 -8.32 11.59 7.01
CA LEU A 505 -9.38 10.80 6.39
C LEU A 505 -10.70 11.59 6.26
N ILE A 506 -11.01 12.49 7.19
CA ILE A 506 -12.16 13.41 7.08
C ILE A 506 -11.88 14.41 5.95
N GLN A 507 -10.69 14.98 5.95
CA GLN A 507 -10.22 15.87 4.88
C GLN A 507 -10.35 15.24 3.50
N MET A 508 -9.86 14.00 3.33
CA MET A 508 -9.97 13.25 2.06
C MET A 508 -11.42 13.10 1.60
N GLY A 509 -12.34 12.83 2.53
CA GLY A 509 -13.76 12.72 2.23
C GLY A 509 -14.34 14.03 1.67
N TRP A 510 -14.09 15.15 2.32
CA TRP A 510 -14.57 16.45 1.88
C TRP A 510 -13.94 16.89 0.56
N VAL A 511 -12.63 16.75 0.40
CA VAL A 511 -11.94 17.07 -0.85
C VAL A 511 -12.48 16.23 -2.01
N PHE A 512 -12.73 14.94 -1.79
CA PHE A 512 -13.37 14.07 -2.79
C PHE A 512 -14.76 14.59 -3.18
N CYS A 513 -15.61 14.94 -2.22
CA CYS A 513 -16.96 15.46 -2.48
C CYS A 513 -16.91 16.77 -3.28
N PHE A 514 -16.10 17.74 -2.86
CA PHE A 514 -16.00 19.02 -3.57
C PHE A 514 -15.36 18.88 -4.95
N THR A 515 -14.35 18.02 -5.10
CA THR A 515 -13.72 17.76 -6.39
C THR A 515 -14.69 17.07 -7.35
N THR A 516 -15.45 16.08 -6.85
CA THR A 516 -16.49 15.40 -7.64
C THR A 516 -17.55 16.40 -8.10
N LEU A 517 -18.05 17.25 -7.19
CA LEU A 517 -19.03 18.29 -7.52
C LEU A 517 -18.48 19.28 -8.55
N ALA A 518 -17.24 19.72 -8.39
CA ALA A 518 -16.61 20.64 -9.35
C ALA A 518 -16.49 20.02 -10.73
N ILE A 519 -16.06 18.75 -10.84
CA ILE A 519 -16.00 18.04 -12.12
C ILE A 519 -17.40 17.93 -12.75
N ILE A 520 -18.41 17.59 -11.97
CA ILE A 520 -19.80 17.49 -12.47
C ILE A 520 -20.29 18.85 -12.99
N LEU A 521 -20.15 19.92 -12.21
CA LEU A 521 -20.61 21.25 -12.58
C LEU A 521 -19.90 21.77 -13.85
N ILE A 522 -18.56 21.65 -13.90
CA ILE A 522 -17.77 22.09 -15.06
C ILE A 522 -18.14 21.27 -16.29
N SER A 523 -18.33 19.94 -16.15
CA SER A 523 -18.73 19.09 -17.28
C SER A 523 -20.12 19.44 -17.81
N LEU A 524 -21.08 19.77 -16.94
CA LEU A 524 -22.42 20.17 -17.36
C LEU A 524 -22.42 21.51 -18.11
N LEU A 525 -21.51 22.41 -17.76
CA LEU A 525 -21.34 23.70 -18.44
C LEU A 525 -20.56 23.57 -19.76
N ASP A 526 -19.72 22.56 -19.91
CA ASP A 526 -18.88 22.31 -21.09
C ASP A 526 -19.60 21.42 -22.14
N VAL A 527 -20.72 21.90 -22.66
CA VAL A 527 -21.55 21.16 -23.63
C VAL A 527 -20.77 20.78 -24.91
N LYS A 528 -19.80 21.60 -25.32
CA LYS A 528 -18.94 21.31 -26.49
C LYS A 528 -17.97 20.16 -26.19
N GLY A 529 -17.40 20.11 -24.98
CA GLY A 529 -16.53 19.02 -24.54
C GLY A 529 -17.28 17.68 -24.52
N GLN A 530 -18.52 17.64 -24.04
CA GLN A 530 -19.32 16.41 -23.96
C GLN A 530 -19.52 15.70 -25.33
N LYS A 531 -19.50 16.43 -26.43
CA LYS A 531 -19.69 15.86 -27.80
C LYS A 531 -18.43 15.16 -28.33
N ASN A 532 -17.28 15.44 -27.78
CA ASN A 532 -15.99 15.00 -28.30
C ASN A 532 -15.38 13.85 -27.47
N GLU A 533 -16.07 13.36 -26.46
CA GLU A 533 -15.46 12.47 -25.49
C GLU A 533 -16.16 11.12 -25.39
N SER A 534 -15.30 10.10 -25.27
CA SER A 534 -15.57 8.73 -24.89
C SER A 534 -15.67 7.70 -26.01
N GLU A 535 -14.57 6.99 -26.19
CA GLU A 535 -14.53 5.69 -26.88
C GLU A 535 -14.66 4.50 -25.90
N ILE A 536 -14.97 4.74 -24.62
CA ILE A 536 -15.15 3.65 -23.66
C ILE A 536 -16.45 2.92 -23.94
N THR A 537 -16.31 1.65 -24.32
CA THR A 537 -17.43 0.77 -24.59
C THR A 537 -17.96 0.19 -23.28
N GLU A 538 -19.23 0.41 -22.99
CA GLU A 538 -19.99 -0.27 -21.93
C GLU A 538 -20.85 -1.38 -22.56
N ASP A 539 -21.00 -2.49 -21.84
CA ASP A 539 -21.86 -3.61 -22.23
C ASP A 539 -22.66 -4.06 -21.00
N GLU A 540 -23.94 -4.17 -21.13
CA GLU A 540 -24.84 -4.54 -20.02
C GLU A 540 -24.45 -5.85 -19.33
N GLY A 541 -23.76 -6.76 -20.02
CA GLY A 541 -23.29 -8.04 -19.47
C GLY A 541 -21.93 -8.00 -18.76
N GLN A 542 -21.14 -6.91 -18.90
CA GLN A 542 -19.74 -6.89 -18.45
C GLN A 542 -19.57 -7.02 -16.92
N PHE A 543 -20.57 -6.61 -16.14
CA PHE A 543 -20.55 -6.66 -14.68
C PHE A 543 -21.13 -7.96 -14.11
N LYS A 544 -21.66 -8.85 -14.95
CA LYS A 544 -22.19 -10.15 -14.49
C LYS A 544 -21.05 -10.99 -13.89
N LEU A 545 -21.33 -11.57 -12.74
CA LEU A 545 -20.43 -12.46 -12.02
C LEU A 545 -20.84 -13.92 -12.24
N SER A 546 -19.88 -14.82 -12.30
CA SER A 546 -20.14 -16.25 -12.12
C SER A 546 -20.50 -16.54 -10.67
N ASN A 547 -21.23 -17.64 -10.42
CA ASN A 547 -21.58 -18.06 -9.05
C ASN A 547 -20.34 -18.23 -8.16
N ALA A 548 -19.23 -18.67 -8.71
CA ALA A 548 -17.96 -18.80 -7.98
C ALA A 548 -17.40 -17.42 -7.55
N HIS A 549 -17.38 -16.45 -8.44
CA HIS A 549 -16.92 -15.09 -8.10
C HIS A 549 -17.86 -14.41 -7.09
N LEU A 550 -19.18 -14.64 -7.22
CA LEU A 550 -20.15 -14.13 -6.25
C LEU A 550 -19.90 -14.75 -4.87
N ALA A 551 -19.73 -16.08 -4.79
CA ALA A 551 -19.45 -16.76 -3.53
C ALA A 551 -18.15 -16.28 -2.87
N MET A 552 -17.07 -16.08 -3.65
CA MET A 552 -15.81 -15.54 -3.15
C MET A 552 -15.98 -14.11 -2.60
N GLY A 553 -16.70 -13.25 -3.31
CA GLY A 553 -16.99 -11.88 -2.86
C GLY A 553 -17.84 -11.86 -1.59
N MET A 554 -18.90 -12.67 -1.54
CA MET A 554 -19.76 -12.79 -0.37
C MET A 554 -19.03 -13.34 0.86
N LEU A 555 -18.09 -14.29 0.68
CA LEU A 555 -17.23 -14.77 1.75
C LEU A 555 -16.39 -13.65 2.36
N VAL A 556 -15.73 -12.86 1.50
CA VAL A 556 -14.91 -11.71 1.96
C VAL A 556 -15.77 -10.72 2.75
N LEU A 557 -16.91 -10.32 2.19
CA LEU A 557 -17.83 -9.38 2.84
C LEU A 557 -18.37 -9.93 4.17
N GLY A 558 -18.78 -11.19 4.19
CA GLY A 558 -19.29 -11.84 5.40
C GLY A 558 -18.26 -11.91 6.54
N VAL A 559 -17.00 -12.22 6.20
CA VAL A 559 -15.91 -12.22 7.19
C VAL A 559 -15.67 -10.80 7.73
N VAL A 560 -15.61 -9.78 6.88
CA VAL A 560 -15.42 -8.39 7.33
C VAL A 560 -16.56 -7.96 8.24
N ILE A 561 -17.80 -8.21 7.86
CA ILE A 561 -18.97 -7.89 8.69
C ILE A 561 -18.89 -8.60 10.06
N ALA A 562 -18.55 -9.88 10.08
CA ALA A 562 -18.43 -10.64 11.33
C ALA A 562 -17.32 -10.07 12.24
N LEU A 563 -16.18 -9.64 11.67
CA LEU A 563 -15.09 -9.02 12.41
C LEU A 563 -15.53 -7.68 13.02
N TYR A 564 -16.23 -6.83 12.26
CA TYR A 564 -16.75 -5.57 12.79
C TYR A 564 -17.84 -5.76 13.86
N ILE A 565 -18.71 -6.77 13.73
CA ILE A 565 -19.69 -7.11 14.79
C ILE A 565 -18.98 -7.56 16.07
N LYS A 566 -17.88 -8.32 15.93
CA LYS A 566 -17.15 -8.86 17.09
C LYS A 566 -16.33 -7.80 17.83
N PHE A 567 -15.73 -6.83 17.12
CA PHE A 567 -14.75 -5.90 17.64
C PHE A 567 -15.17 -4.43 17.48
N TRP A 568 -16.46 -4.17 17.41
CA TRP A 568 -17.03 -2.81 17.25
C TRP A 568 -16.49 -1.80 18.23
#